data_a4e10eb84f098c277653e99b7016341c
#
_entry.id   a4e10eb84f098c277653e99b7016341c
#
_cell.length_a   1.000
_cell.length_b   1.000
_cell.length_c   1.000
_cell.angle_alpha   90.00
_cell.angle_beta   90.00
_cell.angle_gamma   90.00
#
_symmetry.space_group_name_H-M   'P 1'
#
loop_
_entity.id
_entity.type
_entity.pdbx_description
1 polymer ?
#
loop_
_entity_poly.entity_id
_entity_poly.type
_entity_poly.pdbx_seq_one_letter_code
_entity_poly.pdbx_strand_id
1 'polypeptide(L)'
;MKYPNLLDRFLTYVKVNTRSDETSTTTPSTQSQVDFANNVLIPEMKRVGLENVYYLPNGFAIGTLPANDPSFTRKIGFISHMDTADFNAENIQPQVIENYDGGVIPLGQSGFNLDPADFASLHKYKGQTLITTDGTTLLGSDDKSGIAEIMTAIEYLSAHPEIKHGEIRVGFGPDEEIGIGADKFDAEDFDVDFAYTVDGGPLGELQYETFSAAGAELTFQGRNVHPGTAKDQMVNALQLAIDFHNQLPEADRPEKTDGYQGFYHLMNLTGTVEEAQASYIVRDFETEAFENRKAAMRAIADKMNQELGNERVILTLKDQYYNMKQVIEKDMTPIHIAKAVMESLDIQPVIEPIRGGTDGSKISFMGIPTPNLFAGGENMHGRFEYVSLETMERAVDTIIGIVTYQE
;
A
#
# COMPACT_ATOMS: atom_id res chain seq x y z
N MET A 1 -24.81 -14.34 2.14
CA MET A 1 -23.50 -14.45 1.44
C MET A 1 -23.79 -14.57 -0.05
N LYS A 2 -23.40 -13.55 -0.81
CA LYS A 2 -23.63 -13.49 -2.26
C LYS A 2 -22.66 -14.37 -3.04
N TYR A 3 -21.41 -14.43 -2.58
CA TYR A 3 -20.34 -15.20 -3.19
C TYR A 3 -19.89 -16.31 -2.24
N PRO A 4 -20.32 -17.57 -2.45
CA PRO A 4 -20.15 -18.64 -1.47
C PRO A 4 -18.69 -18.96 -1.11
N ASN A 5 -17.77 -18.76 -2.07
CA ASN A 5 -16.35 -19.11 -1.90
C ASN A 5 -15.51 -17.96 -1.35
N LEU A 6 -16.03 -16.73 -1.24
CA LEU A 6 -15.25 -15.56 -0.88
C LEU A 6 -14.63 -15.66 0.54
N LEU A 7 -15.45 -16.00 1.53
CA LEU A 7 -14.98 -16.11 2.92
C LEU A 7 -13.93 -17.22 3.06
N ASP A 8 -14.21 -18.42 2.53
CA ASP A 8 -13.29 -19.57 2.65
C ASP A 8 -11.97 -19.30 1.92
N ARG A 9 -12.02 -18.61 0.76
CA ARG A 9 -10.87 -18.18 -0.01
C ARG A 9 -10.02 -17.21 0.82
N PHE A 10 -10.61 -16.15 1.35
CA PHE A 10 -9.95 -15.18 2.18
C PHE A 10 -9.30 -15.84 3.42
N LEU A 11 -10.07 -16.66 4.15
CA LEU A 11 -9.56 -17.38 5.32
C LEU A 11 -8.40 -18.34 4.98
N THR A 12 -8.36 -18.85 3.76
CA THR A 12 -7.24 -19.68 3.29
C THR A 12 -6.00 -18.83 3.05
N TYR A 13 -6.15 -17.68 2.42
CA TYR A 13 -5.03 -16.80 2.09
C TYR A 13 -4.38 -16.18 3.32
N VAL A 14 -5.16 -15.64 4.25
CA VAL A 14 -4.63 -14.97 5.44
C VAL A 14 -3.84 -15.90 6.37
N LYS A 15 -4.10 -17.19 6.34
CA LYS A 15 -3.35 -18.19 7.14
C LYS A 15 -1.93 -18.45 6.65
N VAL A 16 -1.58 -17.98 5.45
CA VAL A 16 -0.21 -18.09 4.92
C VAL A 16 0.58 -16.88 5.36
N ASN A 17 1.67 -17.10 6.09
CA ASN A 17 2.60 -16.02 6.42
C ASN A 17 3.36 -15.59 5.16
N THR A 18 3.19 -14.36 4.74
CA THR A 18 3.85 -13.76 3.57
C THR A 18 4.48 -12.41 3.90
N ARG A 19 4.81 -12.18 5.19
CA ARG A 19 5.45 -10.94 5.63
C ARG A 19 6.69 -10.65 4.78
N SER A 20 6.79 -9.42 4.28
CA SER A 20 7.96 -8.93 3.57
C SER A 20 9.13 -8.63 4.52
N ASP A 21 10.34 -8.56 3.98
CA ASP A 21 11.58 -8.31 4.73
C ASP A 21 12.35 -7.13 4.09
N GLU A 22 12.28 -5.98 4.72
CA GLU A 22 12.97 -4.76 4.25
C GLU A 22 14.50 -4.87 4.24
N THR A 23 15.05 -5.85 4.97
CA THR A 23 16.51 -6.10 4.99
C THR A 23 16.98 -7.00 3.85
N SER A 24 16.06 -7.60 3.10
CA SER A 24 16.36 -8.49 1.98
C SER A 24 16.93 -7.72 0.79
N THR A 25 17.80 -8.38 0.05
CA THR A 25 18.36 -7.87 -1.22
C THR A 25 17.74 -8.51 -2.45
N THR A 26 16.75 -9.39 -2.24
CA THR A 26 16.01 -10.06 -3.33
C THR A 26 14.59 -9.50 -3.47
N THR A 27 13.97 -9.73 -4.64
CA THR A 27 12.56 -9.50 -4.90
C THR A 27 12.00 -10.77 -5.54
N PRO A 28 11.02 -11.46 -4.96
CA PRO A 28 10.41 -11.20 -3.64
C PRO A 28 11.41 -11.24 -2.49
N SER A 29 11.14 -10.46 -1.45
CA SER A 29 12.01 -10.34 -0.27
C SER A 29 12.01 -11.61 0.58
N THR A 30 10.96 -12.41 0.52
CA THR A 30 10.83 -13.66 1.28
C THR A 30 10.41 -14.84 0.40
N GLN A 31 10.92 -16.04 0.74
CA GLN A 31 10.56 -17.27 0.04
C GLN A 31 9.07 -17.63 0.22
N SER A 32 8.47 -17.23 1.33
CA SER A 32 7.05 -17.51 1.60
C SER A 32 6.10 -16.83 0.60
N GLN A 33 6.45 -15.65 0.09
CA GLN A 33 5.70 -15.01 -1.00
C GLN A 33 5.79 -15.83 -2.30
N VAL A 34 6.99 -16.31 -2.65
CA VAL A 34 7.20 -17.19 -3.82
C VAL A 34 6.38 -18.46 -3.70
N ASP A 35 6.38 -19.06 -2.50
CA ASP A 35 5.65 -20.29 -2.22
C ASP A 35 4.14 -20.07 -2.26
N PHE A 36 3.64 -18.94 -1.74
CA PHE A 36 2.24 -18.55 -1.82
C PHE A 36 1.79 -18.36 -3.26
N ALA A 37 2.56 -17.64 -4.07
CA ALA A 37 2.28 -17.45 -5.49
C ALA A 37 2.19 -18.80 -6.23
N ASN A 38 3.21 -19.66 -6.09
CA ASN A 38 3.32 -20.87 -6.88
C ASN A 38 2.42 -22.03 -6.40
N ASN A 39 2.22 -22.16 -5.07
CA ASN A 39 1.52 -23.31 -4.49
C ASN A 39 0.04 -23.02 -4.20
N VAL A 40 -0.35 -21.73 -4.09
CA VAL A 40 -1.72 -21.33 -3.76
C VAL A 40 -2.35 -20.55 -4.92
N LEU A 41 -1.77 -19.38 -5.29
CA LEU A 41 -2.42 -18.48 -6.23
C LEU A 41 -2.46 -19.03 -7.65
N ILE A 42 -1.33 -19.45 -8.22
CA ILE A 42 -1.27 -19.97 -9.60
C ILE A 42 -2.19 -21.18 -9.83
N PRO A 43 -2.22 -22.20 -8.96
CA PRO A 43 -3.20 -23.28 -9.10
C PRO A 43 -4.65 -22.79 -9.05
N GLU A 44 -4.96 -21.84 -8.17
CA GLU A 44 -6.31 -21.31 -8.05
C GLU A 44 -6.68 -20.39 -9.21
N MET A 45 -5.78 -19.52 -9.70
CA MET A 45 -5.98 -18.71 -10.89
C MET A 45 -6.44 -19.56 -12.08
N LYS A 46 -5.77 -20.71 -12.29
CA LYS A 46 -6.18 -21.70 -13.32
C LYS A 46 -7.55 -22.31 -13.03
N ARG A 47 -7.82 -22.62 -11.77
CA ARG A 47 -9.09 -23.25 -11.33
C ARG A 47 -10.30 -22.33 -11.54
N VAL A 48 -10.14 -21.02 -11.30
CA VAL A 48 -11.23 -20.04 -11.46
C VAL A 48 -11.44 -19.60 -12.91
N GLY A 49 -10.62 -20.09 -13.86
CA GLY A 49 -10.85 -19.88 -15.29
C GLY A 49 -9.90 -18.91 -15.96
N LEU A 50 -8.85 -18.43 -15.28
CA LEU A 50 -7.81 -17.65 -15.94
C LEU A 50 -6.97 -18.50 -16.89
N GLU A 51 -6.69 -17.96 -18.05
CA GLU A 51 -5.79 -18.50 -19.06
C GLU A 51 -4.42 -17.81 -18.99
N ASN A 52 -3.42 -18.36 -19.69
CA ASN A 52 -2.07 -17.80 -19.74
C ASN A 52 -1.55 -17.43 -18.34
N VAL A 53 -1.70 -18.37 -17.37
CA VAL A 53 -1.26 -18.15 -15.99
C VAL A 53 0.20 -18.53 -15.85
N TYR A 54 1.04 -17.59 -15.44
CA TYR A 54 2.47 -17.77 -15.24
C TYR A 54 3.01 -16.94 -14.07
N TYR A 55 4.21 -17.27 -13.64
CA TYR A 55 4.97 -16.55 -12.63
C TYR A 55 6.18 -15.89 -13.26
N LEU A 56 6.34 -14.59 -13.08
CA LEU A 56 7.43 -13.81 -13.61
C LEU A 56 8.66 -13.81 -12.69
N PRO A 57 9.87 -13.64 -13.22
CA PRO A 57 11.10 -13.52 -12.41
C PRO A 57 11.08 -12.34 -11.43
N ASN A 58 10.25 -11.33 -11.68
CA ASN A 58 10.05 -10.17 -10.80
C ASN A 58 9.13 -10.45 -9.60
N GLY A 59 8.58 -11.67 -9.51
CA GLY A 59 7.71 -12.09 -8.39
C GLY A 59 6.21 -11.96 -8.64
N PHE A 60 5.78 -11.43 -9.79
CA PHE A 60 4.36 -11.33 -10.13
C PHE A 60 3.78 -12.64 -10.66
N ALA A 61 2.61 -13.02 -10.14
CA ALA A 61 1.75 -14.04 -10.73
C ALA A 61 0.73 -13.35 -11.64
N ILE A 62 0.74 -13.68 -12.93
CA ILE A 62 -0.09 -13.04 -13.96
C ILE A 62 -1.07 -14.06 -14.55
N GLY A 63 -2.28 -13.61 -14.89
CA GLY A 63 -3.27 -14.41 -15.60
C GLY A 63 -4.23 -13.54 -16.41
N THR A 64 -4.91 -14.14 -17.38
CA THR A 64 -5.83 -13.46 -18.29
C THR A 64 -7.19 -14.12 -18.29
N LEU A 65 -8.27 -13.38 -18.16
CA LEU A 65 -9.60 -13.82 -18.56
C LEU A 65 -9.87 -13.22 -19.95
N PRO A 66 -9.94 -14.04 -21.01
CA PRO A 66 -10.17 -13.55 -22.37
C PRO A 66 -11.52 -12.84 -22.49
N ALA A 67 -11.58 -11.82 -23.36
CA ALA A 67 -12.85 -11.18 -23.71
C ALA A 67 -13.86 -12.21 -24.24
N ASN A 68 -15.11 -12.13 -23.79
CA ASN A 68 -16.18 -12.98 -24.29
C ASN A 68 -17.16 -12.26 -25.21
N ASP A 69 -16.93 -10.96 -25.46
CA ASP A 69 -17.69 -10.14 -26.41
C ASP A 69 -16.78 -9.09 -27.08
N PRO A 70 -16.71 -9.06 -28.43
CA PRO A 70 -15.83 -8.15 -29.16
C PRO A 70 -16.25 -6.66 -29.12
N SER A 71 -17.44 -6.35 -28.58
CA SER A 71 -17.85 -4.96 -28.37
C SER A 71 -17.13 -4.29 -27.21
N PHE A 72 -16.58 -5.09 -26.28
CA PHE A 72 -15.76 -4.60 -25.19
C PHE A 72 -14.28 -4.59 -25.64
N THR A 73 -13.81 -3.42 -26.05
CA THR A 73 -12.47 -3.28 -26.63
C THR A 73 -11.38 -2.93 -25.62
N ARG A 74 -11.76 -2.51 -24.40
CA ARG A 74 -10.82 -2.14 -23.35
C ARG A 74 -10.25 -3.38 -22.68
N LYS A 75 -8.94 -3.36 -22.45
CA LYS A 75 -8.24 -4.30 -21.58
C LYS A 75 -8.10 -3.66 -20.20
N ILE A 76 -8.60 -4.31 -19.17
CA ILE A 76 -8.61 -3.77 -17.81
C ILE A 76 -7.79 -4.68 -16.89
N GLY A 77 -6.87 -4.08 -16.13
CA GLY A 77 -6.06 -4.78 -15.15
C GLY A 77 -6.61 -4.68 -13.72
N PHE A 78 -6.42 -5.73 -12.93
CA PHE A 78 -6.60 -5.69 -11.46
C PHE A 78 -5.35 -6.24 -10.80
N ILE A 79 -4.87 -5.52 -9.80
CA ILE A 79 -3.60 -5.80 -9.12
C ILE A 79 -3.86 -5.78 -7.62
N SER A 80 -3.22 -6.72 -6.90
CA SER A 80 -3.17 -6.76 -5.42
C SER A 80 -1.83 -7.30 -4.98
N HIS A 81 -1.38 -6.97 -3.77
CA HIS A 81 -0.12 -7.50 -3.28
C HIS A 81 -0.28 -8.72 -2.39
N MET A 82 0.76 -9.56 -2.38
CA MET A 82 0.77 -10.84 -1.68
C MET A 82 1.35 -10.74 -0.28
N ASP A 83 2.24 -9.79 -0.07
CA ASP A 83 2.95 -9.64 1.20
C ASP A 83 2.07 -8.98 2.27
N THR A 84 2.57 -8.97 3.47
CA THR A 84 1.97 -8.31 4.62
C THR A 84 3.00 -7.44 5.32
N ALA A 85 2.52 -6.41 6.01
CA ALA A 85 3.31 -5.43 6.74
C ALA A 85 4.23 -6.02 7.82
N ASP A 86 5.15 -5.19 8.31
CA ASP A 86 6.12 -5.52 9.36
C ASP A 86 5.43 -5.68 10.74
N PHE A 87 4.60 -6.70 10.88
CA PHE A 87 4.01 -7.15 12.13
C PHE A 87 4.03 -8.69 12.20
N ASN A 88 3.78 -9.27 13.37
CA ASN A 88 3.74 -10.73 13.49
C ASN A 88 2.63 -11.30 12.58
N ALA A 89 3.02 -12.16 11.65
CA ALA A 89 2.15 -12.87 10.71
C ALA A 89 2.28 -14.40 10.82
N GLU A 90 2.87 -14.89 11.91
CA GLU A 90 3.04 -16.33 12.14
C GLU A 90 1.79 -16.95 12.77
N ASN A 91 1.27 -17.99 12.14
CA ASN A 91 0.13 -18.77 12.64
C ASN A 91 -1.13 -17.90 12.85
N ILE A 92 -1.50 -17.09 11.88
CA ILE A 92 -2.69 -16.24 11.92
C ILE A 92 -3.95 -17.07 12.20
N GLN A 93 -4.71 -16.66 13.22
CA GLN A 93 -5.96 -17.30 13.65
C GLN A 93 -7.12 -16.33 13.46
N PRO A 94 -7.75 -16.26 12.27
CA PRO A 94 -8.86 -15.36 12.04
C PRO A 94 -10.10 -15.78 12.83
N GLN A 95 -10.82 -14.78 13.36
CA GLN A 95 -12.10 -14.95 14.04
C GLN A 95 -13.21 -14.40 13.14
N VAL A 96 -14.27 -15.17 12.92
CA VAL A 96 -15.46 -14.71 12.18
C VAL A 96 -16.56 -14.38 13.17
N ILE A 97 -17.00 -13.12 13.17
CA ILE A 97 -18.05 -12.59 14.04
C ILE A 97 -19.27 -12.28 13.17
N GLU A 98 -20.21 -13.22 13.13
CA GLU A 98 -21.45 -13.07 12.37
C GLU A 98 -22.40 -12.09 13.06
N ASN A 99 -23.09 -11.25 12.26
CA ASN A 99 -24.10 -10.33 12.74
C ASN A 99 -23.60 -9.46 13.92
N TYR A 100 -22.47 -8.79 13.71
CA TYR A 100 -21.81 -7.94 14.73
C TYR A 100 -22.83 -7.00 15.41
N ASP A 101 -22.91 -7.06 16.72
CA ASP A 101 -23.92 -6.33 17.50
C ASP A 101 -23.59 -4.85 17.77
N GLY A 102 -22.37 -4.42 17.45
CA GLY A 102 -21.85 -3.07 17.71
C GLY A 102 -21.13 -2.92 19.04
N GLY A 103 -20.89 -4.03 19.77
CA GLY A 103 -20.19 -4.07 21.05
C GLY A 103 -18.68 -4.33 20.91
N VAL A 104 -18.03 -4.56 22.05
CA VAL A 104 -16.59 -4.88 22.13
C VAL A 104 -16.35 -6.31 21.62
N ILE A 105 -15.35 -6.46 20.74
CA ILE A 105 -14.92 -7.77 20.22
C ILE A 105 -13.62 -8.19 20.94
N PRO A 106 -13.64 -9.24 21.78
CA PRO A 106 -12.42 -9.81 22.34
C PRO A 106 -11.56 -10.46 21.25
N LEU A 107 -10.26 -10.17 21.23
CA LEU A 107 -9.33 -10.77 20.28
C LEU A 107 -8.71 -12.05 20.90
N GLY A 108 -9.40 -13.17 20.75
CA GLY A 108 -8.97 -14.46 21.29
C GLY A 108 -8.73 -14.45 22.80
N GLN A 109 -7.56 -14.92 23.19
CA GLN A 109 -7.08 -14.94 24.59
C GLN A 109 -5.92 -13.94 24.81
N SER A 110 -5.69 -13.04 23.86
CA SER A 110 -4.56 -12.09 23.90
C SER A 110 -4.67 -11.02 24.99
N GLY A 111 -5.88 -10.79 25.51
CA GLY A 111 -6.19 -9.68 26.42
C GLY A 111 -6.47 -8.36 25.72
N PHE A 112 -6.36 -8.31 24.39
CA PHE A 112 -6.73 -7.15 23.57
C PHE A 112 -8.19 -7.24 23.11
N ASN A 113 -8.78 -6.07 22.86
CA ASN A 113 -10.15 -5.97 22.35
C ASN A 113 -10.21 -4.93 21.22
N LEU A 114 -11.06 -5.18 20.21
CA LEU A 114 -11.57 -4.15 19.34
C LEU A 114 -12.77 -3.49 20.04
N ASP A 115 -12.58 -2.28 20.53
CA ASP A 115 -13.58 -1.51 21.26
C ASP A 115 -14.07 -0.33 20.40
N PRO A 116 -15.37 -0.20 20.14
CA PRO A 116 -15.92 0.97 19.42
C PRO A 116 -15.59 2.32 20.07
N ALA A 117 -15.24 2.35 21.34
CA ALA A 117 -14.80 3.56 22.02
C ALA A 117 -13.40 4.01 21.57
N ASP A 118 -12.54 3.06 21.19
CA ASP A 118 -11.19 3.32 20.66
C ASP A 118 -11.19 3.37 19.11
N PHE A 119 -12.03 2.56 18.46
CA PHE A 119 -12.12 2.39 17.01
C PHE A 119 -13.53 2.72 16.51
N ALA A 120 -13.81 4.01 16.33
CA ALA A 120 -15.15 4.50 15.96
C ALA A 120 -15.66 3.95 14.59
N SER A 121 -14.76 3.49 13.71
CA SER A 121 -15.13 2.85 12.44
C SER A 121 -16.03 1.63 12.62
N LEU A 122 -15.88 0.88 13.72
CA LEU A 122 -16.72 -0.29 14.06
C LEU A 122 -18.22 -0.01 14.07
N HIS A 123 -18.64 1.23 14.39
CA HIS A 123 -20.06 1.60 14.39
C HIS A 123 -20.73 1.45 13.02
N LYS A 124 -19.96 1.54 11.92
CA LYS A 124 -20.46 1.40 10.54
C LYS A 124 -20.87 -0.04 10.20
N TYR A 125 -20.34 -1.02 10.93
CA TYR A 125 -20.42 -2.45 10.58
C TYR A 125 -21.43 -3.25 11.42
N LYS A 126 -22.26 -2.57 12.22
CA LYS A 126 -23.30 -3.25 13.00
C LYS A 126 -24.26 -4.03 12.10
N GLY A 127 -24.43 -5.32 12.40
CA GLY A 127 -25.25 -6.26 11.63
C GLY A 127 -24.50 -6.96 10.50
N GLN A 128 -23.22 -6.64 10.30
CA GLN A 128 -22.38 -7.28 9.29
C GLN A 128 -21.54 -8.42 9.89
N THR A 129 -20.92 -9.19 9.02
CA THR A 129 -19.97 -10.24 9.40
C THR A 129 -18.56 -9.66 9.39
N LEU A 130 -17.91 -9.61 10.53
CA LEU A 130 -16.53 -9.13 10.67
C LEU A 130 -15.55 -10.30 10.76
N ILE A 131 -14.41 -10.16 10.11
CA ILE A 131 -13.26 -11.06 10.27
C ILE A 131 -12.16 -10.27 10.97
N THR A 132 -11.67 -10.79 12.09
CA THR A 132 -10.63 -10.18 12.92
C THR A 132 -9.48 -11.13 13.15
N THR A 133 -8.41 -10.68 13.80
CA THR A 133 -7.36 -11.55 14.33
C THR A 133 -7.74 -12.06 15.73
N ASP A 134 -6.92 -12.97 16.27
CA ASP A 134 -6.98 -13.36 17.69
C ASP A 134 -6.17 -12.41 18.61
N GLY A 135 -5.63 -11.33 18.07
CA GLY A 135 -4.83 -10.32 18.78
C GLY A 135 -3.34 -10.66 18.95
N THR A 136 -2.89 -11.81 18.46
CA THR A 136 -1.46 -12.21 18.51
C THR A 136 -0.70 -11.82 17.23
N THR A 137 -1.43 -11.65 16.11
CA THR A 137 -0.89 -11.34 14.79
C THR A 137 -1.67 -10.17 14.16
N LEU A 138 -1.22 -9.67 13.00
CA LEU A 138 -2.10 -8.99 12.07
C LEU A 138 -3.11 -9.97 11.45
N LEU A 139 -4.09 -9.48 10.69
CA LEU A 139 -5.01 -10.33 9.91
C LEU A 139 -4.46 -10.62 8.51
N GLY A 140 -3.87 -9.63 7.87
CA GLY A 140 -3.42 -9.68 6.48
C GLY A 140 -4.57 -9.47 5.48
N SER A 141 -5.62 -8.72 5.88
CA SER A 141 -6.63 -8.24 4.92
C SER A 141 -6.01 -7.29 3.90
N ASP A 142 -5.03 -6.57 4.31
CA ASP A 142 -4.09 -5.83 3.49
C ASP A 142 -2.96 -6.75 3.01
N ASP A 143 -2.91 -7.23 1.73
CA ASP A 143 -3.97 -7.02 0.73
C ASP A 143 -4.57 -8.36 0.22
N LYS A 144 -4.68 -9.36 1.11
CA LYS A 144 -5.29 -10.64 0.73
C LYS A 144 -6.81 -10.56 0.57
N SER A 145 -7.45 -9.47 1.04
CA SER A 145 -8.85 -9.18 0.70
C SER A 145 -8.99 -8.87 -0.79
N GLY A 146 -8.17 -7.98 -1.32
CA GLY A 146 -8.18 -7.65 -2.74
C GLY A 146 -7.87 -8.87 -3.62
N ILE A 147 -6.89 -9.70 -3.25
CA ILE A 147 -6.64 -10.97 -3.95
C ILE A 147 -7.91 -11.84 -3.97
N ALA A 148 -8.57 -12.01 -2.82
CA ALA A 148 -9.76 -12.86 -2.70
C ALA A 148 -10.94 -12.30 -3.51
N GLU A 149 -11.10 -10.99 -3.55
CA GLU A 149 -12.14 -10.28 -4.29
C GLU A 149 -11.94 -10.40 -5.80
N ILE A 150 -10.73 -10.13 -6.29
CA ILE A 150 -10.38 -10.30 -7.71
C ILE A 150 -10.64 -11.75 -8.15
N MET A 151 -10.13 -12.73 -7.40
CA MET A 151 -10.30 -14.15 -7.72
C MET A 151 -11.77 -14.57 -7.70
N THR A 152 -12.58 -13.99 -6.81
CA THR A 152 -14.02 -14.27 -6.73
C THR A 152 -14.77 -13.64 -7.90
N ALA A 153 -14.42 -12.44 -8.31
CA ALA A 153 -14.99 -11.79 -9.49
C ALA A 153 -14.68 -12.60 -10.77
N ILE A 154 -13.45 -13.07 -10.94
CA ILE A 154 -13.04 -13.92 -12.07
C ILE A 154 -13.80 -15.25 -12.06
N GLU A 155 -13.89 -15.93 -10.89
CA GLU A 155 -14.66 -17.18 -10.77
C GLU A 155 -16.12 -16.97 -11.16
N TYR A 156 -16.72 -15.87 -10.71
CA TYR A 156 -18.10 -15.54 -11.03
C TYR A 156 -18.30 -15.29 -12.52
N LEU A 157 -17.46 -14.48 -13.16
CA LEU A 157 -17.53 -14.18 -14.60
C LEU A 157 -17.31 -15.45 -15.44
N SER A 158 -16.36 -16.31 -15.06
CA SER A 158 -16.09 -17.57 -15.75
C SER A 158 -17.27 -18.54 -15.68
N ALA A 159 -18.01 -18.53 -14.55
CA ALA A 159 -19.22 -19.34 -14.37
C ALA A 159 -20.46 -18.77 -15.06
N HIS A 160 -20.44 -17.50 -15.49
CA HIS A 160 -21.58 -16.79 -16.08
C HIS A 160 -21.21 -16.18 -17.44
N PRO A 161 -21.00 -16.99 -18.49
CA PRO A 161 -20.56 -16.51 -19.80
C PRO A 161 -21.59 -15.62 -20.53
N GLU A 162 -22.81 -15.55 -20.02
CA GLU A 162 -23.83 -14.58 -20.46
C GLU A 162 -23.50 -13.14 -20.07
N ILE A 163 -22.70 -12.93 -19.02
CA ILE A 163 -22.19 -11.63 -18.62
C ILE A 163 -21.04 -11.25 -19.56
N LYS A 164 -21.25 -10.17 -20.32
CA LYS A 164 -20.30 -9.73 -21.36
C LYS A 164 -19.25 -8.81 -20.81
N HIS A 165 -17.98 -9.06 -21.18
CA HIS A 165 -16.83 -8.28 -20.74
C HIS A 165 -15.69 -8.31 -21.76
N GLY A 166 -14.78 -7.34 -21.65
CA GLY A 166 -13.52 -7.28 -22.38
C GLY A 166 -12.44 -8.19 -21.79
N GLU A 167 -11.22 -8.06 -22.26
CA GLU A 167 -10.09 -8.77 -21.69
C GLU A 167 -9.76 -8.23 -20.29
N ILE A 168 -9.55 -9.14 -19.35
CA ILE A 168 -9.18 -8.82 -17.97
C ILE A 168 -7.81 -9.42 -17.68
N ARG A 169 -6.88 -8.58 -17.23
CA ARG A 169 -5.57 -9.02 -16.73
C ARG A 169 -5.56 -8.96 -15.22
N VAL A 170 -4.99 -9.98 -14.60
CA VAL A 170 -4.84 -10.07 -13.14
C VAL A 170 -3.37 -10.20 -12.81
N GLY A 171 -2.89 -9.40 -11.86
CA GLY A 171 -1.52 -9.43 -11.37
C GLY A 171 -1.47 -9.45 -9.85
N PHE A 172 -0.77 -10.43 -9.27
CA PHE A 172 -0.51 -10.47 -7.83
C PHE A 172 0.98 -10.29 -7.59
N GLY A 173 1.35 -9.19 -6.92
CA GLY A 173 2.73 -8.73 -6.75
C GLY A 173 3.30 -8.95 -5.36
N PRO A 174 4.63 -8.98 -5.22
CA PRO A 174 5.31 -9.06 -3.93
C PRO A 174 5.68 -7.67 -3.41
N ASP A 175 6.08 -7.58 -2.12
CA ASP A 175 6.90 -6.51 -1.52
C ASP A 175 6.33 -5.08 -1.65
N GLU A 176 4.99 -4.93 -1.72
CA GLU A 176 4.34 -3.61 -1.70
C GLU A 176 4.63 -2.89 -0.38
N GLU A 177 4.49 -3.58 0.74
CA GLU A 177 4.58 -3.08 2.10
C GLU A 177 5.97 -2.51 2.46
N ILE A 178 6.99 -2.91 1.74
CA ILE A 178 8.35 -2.34 1.84
C ILE A 178 8.67 -1.39 0.69
N GLY A 179 7.67 -1.07 -0.13
CA GLY A 179 7.71 -0.04 -1.18
C GLY A 179 8.58 -0.37 -2.38
N ILE A 180 8.88 -1.64 -2.65
CA ILE A 180 9.68 -2.07 -3.81
C ILE A 180 8.93 -2.98 -4.79
N GLY A 181 7.69 -3.37 -4.47
CA GLY A 181 6.89 -4.34 -5.22
C GLY A 181 6.80 -4.00 -6.70
N ALA A 182 6.35 -2.81 -7.01
CA ALA A 182 6.20 -2.35 -8.40
C ALA A 182 7.50 -1.90 -9.07
N ASP A 183 8.67 -1.86 -8.40
CA ASP A 183 9.92 -1.38 -9.01
C ASP A 183 10.32 -2.17 -10.26
N LYS A 184 9.94 -3.44 -10.30
CA LYS A 184 10.22 -4.36 -11.40
C LYS A 184 8.97 -4.82 -12.14
N PHE A 185 7.84 -4.13 -11.94
CA PHE A 185 6.61 -4.45 -12.67
C PHE A 185 6.84 -4.33 -14.17
N ASP A 186 6.39 -5.32 -14.93
CA ASP A 186 6.52 -5.36 -16.37
C ASP A 186 5.21 -4.85 -17.00
N ALA A 187 5.16 -3.53 -17.23
CA ALA A 187 4.00 -2.88 -17.83
C ALA A 187 3.78 -3.29 -19.29
N GLU A 188 4.86 -3.64 -20.02
CA GLU A 188 4.77 -4.11 -21.41
C GLU A 188 4.16 -5.52 -21.47
N ASP A 189 4.55 -6.42 -20.56
CA ASP A 189 3.94 -7.75 -20.45
C ASP A 189 2.50 -7.67 -19.96
N PHE A 190 2.21 -6.78 -19.01
CA PHE A 190 0.86 -6.64 -18.45
C PHE A 190 -0.16 -6.10 -19.46
N ASP A 191 0.23 -5.25 -20.40
CA ASP A 191 -0.46 -4.81 -21.64
C ASP A 191 -1.97 -4.53 -21.46
N VAL A 192 -2.30 -3.52 -20.66
CA VAL A 192 -3.69 -3.07 -20.44
C VAL A 192 -3.83 -1.57 -20.69
N ASP A 193 -5.05 -1.10 -20.97
CA ASP A 193 -5.33 0.32 -21.17
C ASP A 193 -5.23 1.11 -19.83
N PHE A 194 -5.70 0.50 -18.76
CA PHE A 194 -5.57 0.96 -17.38
C PHE A 194 -5.77 -0.21 -16.41
N ALA A 195 -5.39 -0.01 -15.16
CA ALA A 195 -5.59 -1.00 -14.11
C ALA A 195 -6.20 -0.35 -12.85
N TYR A 196 -6.53 -1.20 -11.88
CA TYR A 196 -6.85 -0.79 -10.51
C TYR A 196 -6.02 -1.65 -9.55
N THR A 197 -5.41 -1.03 -8.56
CA THR A 197 -5.06 -1.76 -7.35
C THR A 197 -6.32 -1.94 -6.51
N VAL A 198 -6.58 -3.15 -6.02
CA VAL A 198 -7.70 -3.46 -5.12
C VAL A 198 -7.10 -3.63 -3.74
N ASP A 199 -6.74 -2.49 -3.12
CA ASP A 199 -5.83 -2.38 -1.98
C ASP A 199 -6.21 -1.21 -1.07
N GLY A 200 -7.45 -0.75 -1.19
CA GLY A 200 -7.98 0.34 -0.39
C GLY A 200 -8.66 -0.12 0.91
N GLY A 201 -8.98 0.84 1.75
CA GLY A 201 -9.65 0.64 3.03
C GLY A 201 -11.18 0.50 2.91
N PRO A 202 -11.94 1.33 3.63
CA PRO A 202 -13.39 1.21 3.77
C PRO A 202 -14.17 1.29 2.46
N LEU A 203 -15.42 0.81 2.51
CA LEU A 203 -16.37 0.83 1.40
C LEU A 203 -16.46 2.20 0.73
N GLY A 204 -16.25 2.21 -0.57
CA GLY A 204 -16.42 3.39 -1.43
C GLY A 204 -15.14 4.17 -1.68
N GLU A 205 -14.02 3.84 -1.08
CA GLU A 205 -12.74 4.49 -1.40
C GLU A 205 -12.38 4.29 -2.88
N LEU A 206 -12.06 5.41 -3.51
CA LEU A 206 -11.57 5.49 -4.89
C LEU A 206 -10.47 6.55 -4.90
N GLN A 207 -9.24 6.11 -4.96
CA GLN A 207 -8.09 6.98 -4.74
C GLN A 207 -7.21 7.04 -5.99
N TYR A 208 -6.91 8.26 -6.45
CA TYR A 208 -6.05 8.49 -7.61
C TYR A 208 -5.00 9.57 -7.36
N GLU A 209 -4.81 9.90 -6.09
CA GLU A 209 -3.85 10.90 -5.63
C GLU A 209 -3.06 10.35 -4.45
N THR A 210 -1.73 10.40 -4.54
CA THR A 210 -0.80 9.96 -3.50
C THR A 210 0.19 11.06 -3.16
N PHE A 211 0.92 10.92 -2.06
CA PHE A 211 2.13 11.70 -1.90
C PHE A 211 3.12 11.46 -3.04
N SER A 212 3.96 12.45 -3.32
CA SER A 212 5.30 12.24 -3.87
C SER A 212 6.26 11.97 -2.69
N ALA A 213 7.24 11.11 -2.89
CA ALA A 213 8.03 10.53 -1.82
C ALA A 213 9.52 10.50 -2.11
N ALA A 214 10.33 10.92 -1.13
CA ALA A 214 11.77 10.70 -1.14
C ALA A 214 12.27 10.22 0.23
N GLY A 215 13.30 9.38 0.21
CA GLY A 215 14.16 9.11 1.34
C GLY A 215 15.32 10.11 1.38
N ALA A 216 15.71 10.51 2.59
CA ALA A 216 16.88 11.35 2.80
C ALA A 216 17.79 10.71 3.84
N GLU A 217 19.02 10.42 3.44
CA GLU A 217 20.06 9.89 4.31
C GLU A 217 21.10 10.97 4.57
N LEU A 218 21.40 11.18 5.85
CA LEU A 218 22.42 12.13 6.28
C LEU A 218 23.51 11.42 7.08
N THR A 219 24.76 11.77 6.74
CA THR A 219 25.92 11.43 7.55
C THR A 219 26.54 12.71 8.06
N PHE A 220 26.77 12.76 9.38
CA PHE A 220 27.41 13.87 10.07
C PHE A 220 28.79 13.44 10.55
N GLN A 221 29.83 14.15 10.12
CA GLN A 221 31.22 13.85 10.47
C GLN A 221 31.70 14.77 11.59
N GLY A 222 31.98 14.16 12.73
CA GLY A 222 32.52 14.85 13.90
C GLY A 222 34.05 14.96 13.89
N ARG A 223 34.55 15.42 14.98
CA ARG A 223 35.97 15.34 15.40
C ARG A 223 36.00 15.20 16.91
N ASN A 224 36.31 14.00 17.37
CA ASN A 224 36.34 13.73 18.79
C ASN A 224 37.69 14.14 19.40
N VAL A 225 37.62 14.81 20.54
CA VAL A 225 38.79 15.13 21.41
C VAL A 225 38.32 15.02 22.85
N HIS A 226 39.30 15.02 23.78
CA HIS A 226 38.96 14.95 25.21
C HIS A 226 38.08 16.12 25.64
N PRO A 227 36.95 15.90 26.32
CA PRO A 227 35.97 16.96 26.66
C PRO A 227 36.60 18.14 27.44
N GLY A 228 37.59 17.88 28.28
CA GLY A 228 38.28 18.94 29.03
C GLY A 228 39.12 19.91 28.19
N THR A 229 39.41 19.56 26.93
CA THR A 229 40.17 20.38 25.96
C THR A 229 39.42 20.61 24.69
N ALA A 230 38.10 20.39 24.70
CA ALA A 230 37.24 20.39 23.51
C ALA A 230 36.98 21.77 22.90
N LYS A 231 37.17 22.86 23.66
CA LYS A 231 36.91 24.23 23.20
C LYS A 231 37.67 24.50 21.90
N ASP A 232 36.93 24.97 20.88
CA ASP A 232 37.42 25.32 19.53
C ASP A 232 38.10 24.13 18.77
N GLN A 233 37.97 22.88 19.29
CA GLN A 233 38.57 21.68 18.70
C GLN A 233 37.55 20.59 18.40
N MET A 234 36.64 20.29 19.32
CA MET A 234 35.62 19.25 19.13
C MET A 234 34.58 19.69 18.14
N VAL A 235 34.20 18.76 17.27
CA VAL A 235 32.95 18.84 16.49
C VAL A 235 32.14 17.60 16.84
N ASN A 236 31.00 17.78 17.47
CA ASN A 236 30.14 16.68 17.89
C ASN A 236 29.14 16.36 16.78
N ALA A 237 29.25 15.19 16.16
CA ALA A 237 28.38 14.77 15.07
C ALA A 237 26.91 14.65 15.49
N LEU A 238 26.62 14.17 16.70
CA LEU A 238 25.23 14.16 17.22
C LEU A 238 24.66 15.56 17.37
N GLN A 239 25.48 16.55 17.80
CA GLN A 239 25.02 17.93 17.87
C GLN A 239 24.75 18.51 16.48
N LEU A 240 25.59 18.20 15.47
CA LEU A 240 25.33 18.60 14.09
C LEU A 240 23.99 18.03 13.57
N ALA A 241 23.69 16.78 13.91
CA ALA A 241 22.41 16.15 13.53
C ALA A 241 21.20 16.85 14.19
N ILE A 242 21.31 17.19 15.46
CA ILE A 242 20.29 17.95 16.20
C ILE A 242 20.11 19.36 15.59
N ASP A 243 21.23 20.03 15.29
CA ASP A 243 21.22 21.39 14.71
C ASP A 243 20.65 21.38 13.29
N PHE A 244 20.90 20.34 12.50
CA PHE A 244 20.24 20.13 11.20
C PHE A 244 18.72 19.96 11.37
N HIS A 245 18.30 19.03 12.23
CA HIS A 245 16.89 18.75 12.49
C HIS A 245 16.14 19.99 12.95
N ASN A 246 16.71 20.80 13.81
CA ASN A 246 16.09 22.01 14.34
C ASN A 246 15.94 23.14 13.30
N GLN A 247 16.59 23.05 12.14
CA GLN A 247 16.38 24.00 11.03
C GLN A 247 15.21 23.61 10.13
N LEU A 248 14.72 22.35 10.21
CA LEU A 248 13.48 21.94 9.56
C LEU A 248 12.27 22.50 10.32
N PRO A 249 11.19 22.92 9.61
CA PRO A 249 10.01 23.49 10.27
C PRO A 249 9.35 22.48 11.21
N GLU A 250 9.16 22.86 12.46
CA GLU A 250 8.48 22.00 13.45
C GLU A 250 7.02 21.69 13.07
N ALA A 251 6.35 22.62 12.38
CA ALA A 251 4.98 22.46 11.91
C ALA A 251 4.85 21.39 10.81
N ASP A 252 5.95 21.06 10.15
CA ASP A 252 5.99 20.08 9.04
C ASP A 252 6.39 18.68 9.53
N ARG A 253 6.13 18.34 10.78
CA ARG A 253 6.28 16.98 11.30
C ARG A 253 4.99 16.18 11.08
N PRO A 254 5.04 14.86 10.86
CA PRO A 254 3.84 14.06 10.63
C PRO A 254 2.75 14.22 11.70
N GLU A 255 3.16 14.31 12.97
CA GLU A 255 2.25 14.48 14.11
C GLU A 255 1.58 15.86 14.19
N LYS A 256 1.91 16.77 13.27
CA LYS A 256 1.34 18.13 13.17
C LYS A 256 0.70 18.43 11.82
N THR A 257 0.63 17.44 10.93
CA THR A 257 0.14 17.62 9.57
C THR A 257 -1.04 16.70 9.29
N ASP A 258 -2.00 17.20 8.51
CA ASP A 258 -3.16 16.45 8.03
C ASP A 258 -3.52 16.81 6.58
N GLY A 259 -4.57 16.17 6.03
CA GLY A 259 -5.06 16.45 4.68
C GLY A 259 -3.93 16.47 3.64
N TYR A 260 -3.81 17.57 2.93
CA TYR A 260 -2.82 17.79 1.86
C TYR A 260 -1.45 18.31 2.33
N GLN A 261 -1.25 18.44 3.63
CA GLN A 261 0.02 18.97 4.15
C GLN A 261 1.12 17.91 4.05
N GLY A 262 2.24 18.30 3.43
CA GLY A 262 3.45 17.49 3.37
C GLY A 262 4.28 17.56 4.65
N PHE A 263 5.29 16.71 4.79
CA PHE A 263 6.09 16.63 6.01
C PHE A 263 7.54 16.17 5.79
N TYR A 264 8.36 16.39 6.83
CA TYR A 264 9.65 15.74 7.07
C TYR A 264 9.50 14.83 8.29
N HIS A 265 9.74 13.55 8.13
CA HIS A 265 9.66 12.58 9.21
C HIS A 265 11.06 12.03 9.51
N LEU A 266 11.62 12.36 10.67
CA LEU A 266 12.84 11.74 11.17
C LEU A 266 12.53 10.30 11.61
N MET A 267 13.05 9.33 10.86
CA MET A 267 12.84 7.90 11.12
C MET A 267 13.85 7.35 12.11
N ASN A 268 15.11 7.76 11.96
CA ASN A 268 16.19 7.25 12.79
C ASN A 268 17.27 8.32 12.98
N LEU A 269 17.87 8.32 14.16
CA LEU A 269 19.06 9.10 14.49
C LEU A 269 19.95 8.27 15.40
N THR A 270 21.13 7.89 14.92
CA THR A 270 22.11 7.11 15.67
C THR A 270 23.49 7.73 15.53
N GLY A 271 24.36 7.49 16.48
CA GLY A 271 25.75 7.93 16.34
C GLY A 271 26.52 8.13 17.63
N THR A 272 27.66 8.75 17.46
CA THR A 272 28.61 9.14 18.52
C THR A 272 29.10 10.57 18.27
N VAL A 273 30.08 11.03 19.06
CA VAL A 273 30.73 12.32 18.81
C VAL A 273 31.48 12.32 17.47
N GLU A 274 32.01 11.18 17.05
CA GLU A 274 32.83 11.05 15.84
C GLU A 274 32.00 10.99 14.56
N GLU A 275 30.89 10.26 14.56
CA GLU A 275 29.99 10.12 13.43
C GLU A 275 28.54 9.92 13.91
N ALA A 276 27.58 10.53 13.20
CA ALA A 276 26.16 10.28 13.37
C ALA A 276 25.48 10.12 12.03
N GLN A 277 24.37 9.38 12.02
CA GLN A 277 23.54 9.13 10.84
C GLN A 277 22.10 9.41 11.19
N ALA A 278 21.39 10.02 10.24
CA ALA A 278 19.95 10.25 10.35
C ALA A 278 19.27 9.89 9.04
N SER A 279 18.10 9.24 9.13
CA SER A 279 17.23 8.97 7.99
C SER A 279 15.90 9.70 8.13
N TYR A 280 15.41 10.23 7.00
CA TYR A 280 14.15 10.94 6.90
C TYR A 280 13.30 10.40 5.76
N ILE A 281 11.99 10.50 5.93
CA ILE A 281 11.00 10.44 4.86
C ILE A 281 10.54 11.86 4.56
N VAL A 282 10.54 12.24 3.27
CA VAL A 282 10.03 13.52 2.76
C VAL A 282 8.80 13.26 1.92
N ARG A 283 7.69 13.92 2.21
CA ARG A 283 6.40 13.73 1.53
C ARG A 283 5.78 15.07 1.20
N ASP A 284 5.17 15.16 0.02
CA ASP A 284 4.25 16.23 -0.33
C ASP A 284 3.35 15.79 -1.51
N PHE A 285 2.14 16.35 -1.62
CA PHE A 285 1.25 16.08 -2.75
C PHE A 285 1.63 16.89 -3.99
N GLU A 286 1.96 18.15 -3.79
CA GLU A 286 2.30 19.05 -4.89
C GLU A 286 3.77 18.88 -5.28
N THR A 287 4.04 18.69 -6.58
CA THR A 287 5.40 18.46 -7.10
C THR A 287 6.34 19.61 -6.75
N GLU A 288 5.88 20.86 -6.90
CA GLU A 288 6.70 22.03 -6.58
C GLU A 288 7.03 22.10 -5.09
N ALA A 289 6.05 21.83 -4.22
CA ALA A 289 6.27 21.81 -2.77
C ALA A 289 7.21 20.66 -2.37
N PHE A 290 7.08 19.48 -2.98
CA PHE A 290 7.97 18.35 -2.78
C PHE A 290 9.42 18.68 -3.17
N GLU A 291 9.65 19.25 -4.34
CA GLU A 291 10.98 19.69 -4.78
C GLU A 291 11.56 20.79 -3.87
N ASN A 292 10.72 21.72 -3.42
CA ASN A 292 11.12 22.76 -2.47
C ASN A 292 11.55 22.18 -1.12
N ARG A 293 10.86 21.10 -0.63
CA ARG A 293 11.27 20.39 0.59
C ARG A 293 12.67 19.78 0.45
N LYS A 294 12.93 19.10 -0.65
CA LYS A 294 14.24 18.51 -0.94
C LYS A 294 15.33 19.59 -1.06
N ALA A 295 15.01 20.70 -1.74
CA ALA A 295 15.91 21.84 -1.88
C ALA A 295 16.22 22.50 -0.53
N ALA A 296 15.24 22.61 0.36
CA ALA A 296 15.44 23.15 1.71
C ALA A 296 16.43 22.29 2.52
N MET A 297 16.31 20.95 2.47
CA MET A 297 17.28 20.06 3.14
C MET A 297 18.71 20.24 2.60
N ARG A 298 18.86 20.36 1.26
CA ARG A 298 20.17 20.65 0.65
C ARG A 298 20.73 21.99 1.12
N ALA A 299 19.90 23.03 1.11
CA ALA A 299 20.33 24.36 1.53
C ALA A 299 20.77 24.40 3.01
N ILE A 300 20.12 23.64 3.90
CA ILE A 300 20.53 23.50 5.30
C ILE A 300 21.90 22.81 5.38
N ALA A 301 22.10 21.68 4.69
CA ALA A 301 23.37 20.96 4.68
C ALA A 301 24.50 21.84 4.15
N ASP A 302 24.30 22.54 3.03
CA ASP A 302 25.27 23.43 2.40
C ASP A 302 25.63 24.59 3.32
N LYS A 303 24.64 25.22 3.96
CA LYS A 303 24.88 26.30 4.93
C LYS A 303 25.69 25.82 6.11
N MET A 304 25.37 24.68 6.70
CA MET A 304 26.14 24.11 7.82
C MET A 304 27.58 23.80 7.40
N ASN A 305 27.80 23.23 6.23
CA ASN A 305 29.14 22.95 5.70
C ASN A 305 29.94 24.23 5.46
N GLN A 306 29.29 25.30 4.97
CA GLN A 306 29.94 26.61 4.81
C GLN A 306 30.37 27.21 6.17
N GLU A 307 29.49 27.14 7.18
CA GLU A 307 29.78 27.64 8.53
C GLU A 307 30.89 26.84 9.21
N LEU A 308 30.97 25.53 8.95
CA LEU A 308 32.01 24.65 9.46
C LEU A 308 33.35 24.74 8.69
N GLY A 309 33.35 25.38 7.51
CA GLY A 309 34.51 25.54 6.64
C GLY A 309 34.98 24.24 5.96
N ASN A 310 34.21 23.17 6.04
CA ASN A 310 34.45 21.88 5.38
C ASN A 310 33.15 21.06 5.27
N GLU A 311 33.18 20.02 4.43
CA GLU A 311 32.05 19.10 4.25
C GLU A 311 31.98 18.11 5.42
N ARG A 312 31.00 18.29 6.31
CA ARG A 312 30.73 17.46 7.47
C ARG A 312 29.29 16.93 7.51
N VAL A 313 28.39 17.57 6.77
CA VAL A 313 26.99 17.18 6.62
C VAL A 313 26.82 16.70 5.19
N ILE A 314 26.70 15.40 5.03
CA ILE A 314 26.58 14.73 3.73
C ILE A 314 25.15 14.27 3.60
N LEU A 315 24.41 14.81 2.62
CA LEU A 315 23.00 14.50 2.36
C LEU A 315 22.87 13.74 1.04
N THR A 316 22.24 12.58 1.10
CA THR A 316 21.77 11.81 -0.06
C THR A 316 20.25 11.82 -0.11
N LEU A 317 19.67 12.25 -1.23
CA LEU A 317 18.23 12.22 -1.49
C LEU A 317 17.94 11.24 -2.60
N LYS A 318 16.96 10.35 -2.38
CA LYS A 318 16.50 9.37 -3.36
C LYS A 318 14.99 9.46 -3.50
N ASP A 319 14.51 9.86 -4.67
CA ASP A 319 13.08 9.81 -4.98
C ASP A 319 12.62 8.35 -5.03
N GLN A 320 11.43 8.09 -4.46
CA GLN A 320 10.84 6.76 -4.38
C GLN A 320 9.69 6.61 -5.37
N TYR A 321 8.77 7.56 -5.39
CA TYR A 321 7.64 7.66 -6.31
C TYR A 321 7.11 9.09 -6.34
N TYR A 322 6.27 9.38 -7.34
CA TYR A 322 5.56 10.64 -7.49
C TYR A 322 4.06 10.45 -7.38
N ASN A 323 3.33 11.54 -7.14
CA ASN A 323 1.88 11.55 -7.06
C ASN A 323 1.27 11.05 -8.37
N MET A 324 0.54 9.93 -8.33
CA MET A 324 -0.08 9.30 -9.51
C MET A 324 -1.12 10.17 -10.20
N LYS A 325 -1.68 11.17 -9.53
CA LYS A 325 -2.58 12.17 -10.10
C LYS A 325 -2.03 12.79 -11.38
N GLN A 326 -0.72 13.06 -11.43
CA GLN A 326 -0.04 13.63 -12.59
C GLN A 326 -0.22 12.81 -13.89
N VAL A 327 -0.42 11.51 -13.73
CA VAL A 327 -0.67 10.59 -14.84
C VAL A 327 -2.17 10.44 -15.07
N ILE A 328 -2.92 10.15 -14.01
CA ILE A 328 -4.35 9.79 -14.09
C ILE A 328 -5.20 10.97 -14.55
N GLU A 329 -4.87 12.22 -14.19
CA GLU A 329 -5.60 13.42 -14.68
C GLU A 329 -5.53 13.62 -16.21
N LYS A 330 -4.60 12.97 -16.90
CA LYS A 330 -4.50 13.04 -18.37
C LYS A 330 -5.59 12.21 -19.05
N ASP A 331 -6.05 11.16 -18.39
CA ASP A 331 -7.19 10.34 -18.80
C ASP A 331 -7.94 9.84 -17.56
N MET A 332 -9.05 10.50 -17.24
CA MET A 332 -9.91 10.19 -16.10
C MET A 332 -10.86 9.01 -16.34
N THR A 333 -10.75 8.31 -17.46
CA THR A 333 -11.60 7.17 -17.81
C THR A 333 -11.72 6.14 -16.68
N PRO A 334 -10.62 5.65 -16.06
CA PRO A 334 -10.75 4.68 -14.97
C PRO A 334 -11.51 5.23 -13.75
N ILE A 335 -11.36 6.52 -13.44
CA ILE A 335 -12.09 7.15 -12.34
C ILE A 335 -13.58 7.30 -12.65
N HIS A 336 -13.90 7.74 -13.87
CA HIS A 336 -15.29 7.89 -14.28
C HIS A 336 -16.03 6.55 -14.28
N ILE A 337 -15.41 5.48 -14.79
CA ILE A 337 -15.99 4.13 -14.80
C ILE A 337 -16.24 3.65 -13.36
N ALA A 338 -15.19 3.67 -12.52
CA ALA A 338 -15.31 3.19 -11.14
C ALA A 338 -16.38 3.96 -10.36
N LYS A 339 -16.42 5.30 -10.51
CA LYS A 339 -17.42 6.15 -9.88
C LYS A 339 -18.83 5.83 -10.35
N ALA A 340 -19.06 5.73 -11.66
CA ALA A 340 -20.37 5.41 -12.23
C ALA A 340 -20.87 4.03 -11.77
N VAL A 341 -19.96 3.04 -11.72
CA VAL A 341 -20.27 1.69 -11.23
C VAL A 341 -20.63 1.72 -9.74
N MET A 342 -19.84 2.36 -8.90
CA MET A 342 -20.14 2.49 -7.47
C MET A 342 -21.51 3.14 -7.27
N GLU A 343 -21.80 4.27 -7.94
CA GLU A 343 -23.07 4.96 -7.85
C GLU A 343 -24.25 4.06 -8.30
N SER A 344 -24.07 3.25 -9.36
CA SER A 344 -25.09 2.30 -9.83
C SER A 344 -25.35 1.15 -8.85
N LEU A 345 -24.39 0.88 -7.99
CA LEU A 345 -24.46 -0.12 -6.92
C LEU A 345 -24.92 0.48 -5.58
N ASP A 346 -25.37 1.72 -5.52
CA ASP A 346 -25.66 2.44 -4.28
C ASP A 346 -24.48 2.52 -3.32
N ILE A 347 -23.25 2.61 -3.85
CA ILE A 347 -22.04 2.88 -3.10
C ILE A 347 -21.68 4.34 -3.30
N GLN A 348 -21.54 5.10 -2.21
CA GLN A 348 -21.08 6.49 -2.27
C GLN A 348 -19.56 6.51 -2.50
N PRO A 349 -19.05 7.02 -3.64
CA PRO A 349 -17.61 7.16 -3.83
C PRO A 349 -17.01 8.14 -2.84
N VAL A 350 -15.91 7.74 -2.21
CA VAL A 350 -15.08 8.55 -1.30
C VAL A 350 -13.75 8.78 -1.98
N ILE A 351 -13.58 9.99 -2.52
CA ILE A 351 -12.38 10.37 -3.27
C ILE A 351 -11.52 11.23 -2.36
N GLU A 352 -10.57 10.60 -1.69
CA GLU A 352 -9.61 11.24 -0.81
C GLU A 352 -8.19 10.85 -1.20
N PRO A 353 -7.18 11.71 -0.96
CA PRO A 353 -5.79 11.39 -1.28
C PRO A 353 -5.21 10.37 -0.29
N ILE A 354 -4.35 9.48 -0.78
CA ILE A 354 -3.56 8.57 0.04
C ILE A 354 -2.38 9.35 0.64
N ARG A 355 -2.29 9.41 1.97
CA ARG A 355 -1.13 10.02 2.67
C ARG A 355 0.07 9.05 2.73
N GLY A 356 0.28 8.30 1.69
CA GLY A 356 1.30 7.29 1.48
C GLY A 356 1.54 7.07 0.01
N GLY A 357 2.08 5.91 -0.33
CA GLY A 357 2.20 5.39 -1.69
C GLY A 357 1.40 4.10 -1.83
N THR A 358 1.32 3.61 -3.04
CA THR A 358 0.78 2.31 -3.41
C THR A 358 1.50 1.86 -4.69
N ASP A 359 1.46 0.58 -5.02
CA ASP A 359 1.98 0.07 -6.29
C ASP A 359 1.41 0.85 -7.49
N GLY A 360 0.15 1.27 -7.41
CA GLY A 360 -0.49 2.12 -8.42
C GLY A 360 0.25 3.42 -8.72
N SER A 361 0.94 4.00 -7.71
CA SER A 361 1.76 5.20 -7.91
C SER A 361 2.90 4.97 -8.91
N LYS A 362 3.60 3.85 -8.78
CA LYS A 362 4.72 3.50 -9.68
C LYS A 362 4.24 3.00 -11.04
N ILE A 363 3.26 2.11 -11.05
CA ILE A 363 2.68 1.52 -12.26
C ILE A 363 2.08 2.61 -13.16
N SER A 364 1.44 3.63 -12.59
CA SER A 364 0.92 4.77 -13.35
C SER A 364 2.02 5.47 -14.15
N PHE A 365 3.21 5.68 -13.55
CA PHE A 365 4.35 6.28 -14.26
C PHE A 365 5.02 5.34 -15.28
N MET A 366 4.72 4.04 -15.26
CA MET A 366 5.14 3.08 -16.30
C MET A 366 4.20 3.08 -17.51
N GLY A 367 3.15 3.91 -17.49
CA GLY A 367 2.24 4.12 -18.63
C GLY A 367 0.87 3.46 -18.49
N ILE A 368 0.58 2.82 -17.36
CA ILE A 368 -0.72 2.20 -17.06
C ILE A 368 -1.38 3.00 -15.91
N PRO A 369 -2.34 3.92 -16.20
CA PRO A 369 -3.07 4.62 -15.14
C PRO A 369 -3.72 3.62 -14.17
N THR A 370 -3.32 3.69 -12.88
CA THR A 370 -3.69 2.66 -11.90
C THR A 370 -4.18 3.31 -10.60
N PRO A 371 -5.46 3.75 -10.54
CA PRO A 371 -6.06 4.20 -9.29
C PRO A 371 -6.33 3.03 -8.34
N ASN A 372 -6.57 3.36 -7.06
CA ASN A 372 -6.82 2.40 -6.00
C ASN A 372 -8.31 2.29 -5.68
N LEU A 373 -8.82 1.06 -5.54
CA LEU A 373 -10.19 0.73 -5.14
C LEU A 373 -10.19 0.17 -3.71
N PHE A 374 -11.30 0.36 -2.99
CA PHE A 374 -11.51 -0.24 -1.68
C PHE A 374 -11.45 -1.77 -1.72
N ALA A 375 -10.89 -2.36 -0.68
CA ALA A 375 -10.85 -3.79 -0.38
C ALA A 375 -11.44 -4.12 1.01
N GLY A 376 -11.93 -3.14 1.73
CA GLY A 376 -12.69 -3.29 2.98
C GLY A 376 -11.88 -3.45 4.24
N GLY A 377 -10.54 -3.40 4.17
CA GLY A 377 -9.68 -3.49 5.34
C GLY A 377 -9.78 -2.27 6.26
N GLU A 378 -9.68 -2.49 7.55
CA GLU A 378 -9.67 -1.46 8.59
C GLU A 378 -8.57 -1.75 9.61
N ASN A 379 -7.98 -0.69 10.20
CA ASN A 379 -6.91 -0.77 11.20
C ASN A 379 -5.73 -1.66 10.77
N MET A 380 -5.33 -1.57 9.52
CA MET A 380 -4.28 -2.37 8.89
C MET A 380 -2.95 -2.32 9.65
N HIS A 381 -1.99 -3.20 9.31
CA HIS A 381 -0.62 -3.26 9.84
C HIS A 381 -0.50 -3.61 11.33
N GLY A 382 -1.52 -4.26 11.92
CA GLY A 382 -1.44 -4.64 13.33
C GLY A 382 -2.55 -5.56 13.81
N ARG A 383 -2.53 -5.85 15.12
CA ARG A 383 -3.45 -6.77 15.79
C ARG A 383 -4.92 -6.36 15.81
N PHE A 384 -5.20 -5.10 15.53
CA PHE A 384 -6.55 -4.54 15.51
C PHE A 384 -7.16 -4.52 14.11
N GLU A 385 -6.47 -5.12 13.15
CA GLU A 385 -6.92 -5.25 11.78
C GLU A 385 -8.19 -6.10 11.69
N TYR A 386 -9.13 -5.63 10.87
CA TYR A 386 -10.37 -6.37 10.57
C TYR A 386 -10.91 -6.01 9.19
N VAL A 387 -11.79 -6.85 8.67
CA VAL A 387 -12.49 -6.61 7.41
C VAL A 387 -13.94 -7.05 7.52
N SER A 388 -14.84 -6.39 6.79
CA SER A 388 -16.24 -6.80 6.67
C SER A 388 -16.44 -7.65 5.43
N LEU A 389 -17.06 -8.82 5.60
CA LEU A 389 -17.40 -9.72 4.48
C LEU A 389 -18.35 -9.04 3.48
N GLU A 390 -19.33 -8.27 3.98
CA GLU A 390 -20.28 -7.55 3.15
C GLU A 390 -19.59 -6.45 2.33
N THR A 391 -18.56 -5.80 2.89
CA THR A 391 -17.73 -4.85 2.12
C THR A 391 -16.92 -5.58 1.04
N MET A 392 -16.33 -6.73 1.34
CA MET A 392 -15.64 -7.54 0.34
C MET A 392 -16.60 -7.99 -0.78
N GLU A 393 -17.84 -8.40 -0.46
CA GLU A 393 -18.86 -8.71 -1.48
C GLU A 393 -19.16 -7.51 -2.38
N ARG A 394 -19.16 -6.28 -1.83
CA ARG A 394 -19.33 -5.03 -2.59
C ARG A 394 -18.13 -4.72 -3.47
N ALA A 395 -16.92 -5.03 -3.04
CA ALA A 395 -15.72 -4.89 -3.88
C ALA A 395 -15.79 -5.85 -5.09
N VAL A 396 -16.20 -7.11 -4.87
CA VAL A 396 -16.46 -8.05 -5.98
C VAL A 396 -17.51 -7.49 -6.97
N ASP A 397 -18.62 -6.93 -6.45
CA ASP A 397 -19.66 -6.30 -7.29
C ASP A 397 -19.08 -5.15 -8.11
N THR A 398 -18.21 -4.33 -7.50
CA THR A 398 -17.56 -3.20 -8.16
C THR A 398 -16.63 -3.65 -9.27
N ILE A 399 -15.79 -4.68 -9.02
CA ILE A 399 -14.91 -5.26 -10.04
C ILE A 399 -15.73 -5.79 -11.24
N ILE A 400 -16.79 -6.56 -10.99
CA ILE A 400 -17.69 -7.07 -12.05
C ILE A 400 -18.35 -5.91 -12.79
N GLY A 401 -18.83 -4.90 -12.08
CA GLY A 401 -19.45 -3.72 -12.69
C GLY A 401 -18.50 -2.94 -13.61
N ILE A 402 -17.23 -2.79 -13.20
CA ILE A 402 -16.21 -2.09 -14.01
C ILE A 402 -15.95 -2.82 -15.33
N VAL A 403 -15.76 -4.13 -15.33
CA VAL A 403 -15.43 -4.89 -16.54
C VAL A 403 -16.64 -5.07 -17.49
N THR A 404 -17.84 -4.86 -16.97
CA THR A 404 -19.09 -4.94 -17.74
C THR A 404 -19.63 -3.57 -18.14
N TYR A 405 -18.94 -2.48 -17.72
CA TYR A 405 -19.38 -1.11 -17.99
C TYR A 405 -19.29 -0.78 -19.49
N GLN A 406 -20.38 -0.26 -20.03
CA GLN A 406 -20.46 0.34 -21.38
C GLN A 406 -21.00 1.76 -21.23
N GLU A 407 -20.37 2.71 -21.92
CA GLU A 407 -20.82 4.12 -22.00
C GLU A 407 -22.13 4.27 -22.75
#